data_798efbb0be75fa6ae9d1acfc1100506c
#
_entry.id   798efbb0be75fa6ae9d1acfc1100506c
#
_cell.length_a   1.000
_cell.length_b   1.000
_cell.length_c   1.000
_cell.angle_alpha   90.00
_cell.angle_beta   90.00
_cell.angle_gamma   90.00
#
_symmetry.space_group_name_H-M   'P 1'
#
loop_
_entity.id
_entity.type
_entity.pdbx_description
1 polymer ?
#
loop_
_entity_poly.entity_id
_entity_poly.type
_entity_poly.pdbx_seq_one_letter_code
_entity_poly.pdbx_strand_id
1 'polypeptide(L)'
;MQPQYSLNLNDSISQNIARQRRLGLRRTGNVLRQSVFAALLGLACTAPAFSAQASFPPLVAPASQEHHVGKIIFVELLTPDLAAAKQFYGSLFGWTFNDMHVGPMEYTEASLNGQVVAGLIHKSVASNEHKQPAWLSFIAVRDVDAAKKAAVEHGAKVLLEPHNVPDRGREAVFADPQGAVFAVLASSSGDPADVLAAPGEWIWSSLITLDPDTDAAFYQTLFDYEVFELPAGPNSQHLMLASDNYARASANSLPADKAITPPHWLNYVRVDDTAKMAAKVVALGGKVLVEPRIDRHGGKVAVVADTSGAPFGLIEWPETESKEVSK
;
A
#
# COMPACT_ATOMS: atom_id res chain seq x y z
N MET A 1 29.91 12.68 -1.24
CA MET A 1 28.66 12.90 -2.03
C MET A 1 27.73 11.77 -1.67
N GLN A 2 26.77 12.03 -0.80
CA GLN A 2 25.75 11.03 -0.43
C GLN A 2 24.61 11.11 -1.45
N PRO A 3 24.16 10.00 -2.04
CA PRO A 3 22.94 10.00 -2.82
C PRO A 3 21.74 10.04 -1.85
N GLN A 4 21.01 11.15 -1.86
CA GLN A 4 19.74 11.27 -1.17
C GLN A 4 18.69 10.45 -1.95
N TYR A 5 18.38 9.27 -1.46
CA TYR A 5 17.22 8.49 -1.90
C TYR A 5 15.96 9.03 -1.22
N SER A 6 15.52 10.22 -1.62
CA SER A 6 14.18 10.68 -1.26
C SER A 6 13.19 10.23 -2.33
N LEU A 7 12.29 9.34 -1.97
CA LEU A 7 11.10 9.03 -2.77
C LEU A 7 10.27 10.32 -2.91
N ASN A 8 10.43 11.03 -4.02
CA ASN A 8 9.64 12.23 -4.30
C ASN A 8 8.24 11.80 -4.80
N LEU A 9 7.44 11.23 -3.88
CA LEU A 9 6.03 10.97 -4.08
C LEU A 9 5.22 12.26 -4.35
N ASN A 10 5.77 13.42 -3.90
CA ASN A 10 5.08 14.70 -3.96
C ASN A 10 4.74 15.17 -5.37
N ASP A 11 5.59 14.96 -6.38
CA ASP A 11 5.40 15.62 -7.67
C ASP A 11 4.34 14.95 -8.56
N SER A 12 4.25 13.62 -8.58
CA SER A 12 3.28 12.94 -9.45
C SER A 12 1.87 12.90 -8.87
N ILE A 13 1.73 12.71 -7.56
CA ILE A 13 0.43 12.65 -6.87
C ILE A 13 -0.10 14.08 -6.66
N SER A 14 0.75 15.01 -6.22
CA SER A 14 0.36 16.43 -6.04
C SER A 14 0.06 17.14 -7.36
N GLN A 15 0.77 16.86 -8.45
CA GLN A 15 0.49 17.45 -9.76
C GLN A 15 -0.83 16.96 -10.35
N ASN A 16 -1.22 15.71 -10.12
CA ASN A 16 -2.51 15.21 -10.55
C ASN A 16 -3.67 15.84 -9.77
N ILE A 17 -3.53 16.04 -8.47
CA ILE A 17 -4.53 16.71 -7.62
C ILE A 17 -4.61 18.21 -7.93
N ALA A 18 -3.48 18.90 -8.14
CA ALA A 18 -3.47 20.32 -8.51
C ALA A 18 -4.07 20.58 -9.90
N ARG A 19 -3.93 19.64 -10.83
CA ARG A 19 -4.54 19.70 -12.17
C ARG A 19 -6.05 19.57 -12.11
N GLN A 20 -6.59 18.76 -11.22
CA GLN A 20 -8.04 18.65 -10.99
C GLN A 20 -8.64 19.94 -10.41
N ARG A 21 -7.94 20.67 -9.54
CA ARG A 21 -8.39 21.97 -8.99
C ARG A 21 -8.42 23.09 -10.04
N ARG A 22 -7.55 23.04 -11.07
CA ARG A 22 -7.54 24.08 -12.13
C ARG A 22 -8.65 23.94 -13.16
N LEU A 23 -9.27 22.79 -13.30
CA LEU A 23 -10.39 22.57 -14.22
C LEU A 23 -11.76 22.94 -13.64
N GLY A 24 -11.85 23.15 -12.32
CA GLY A 24 -13.08 23.51 -11.61
C GLY A 24 -13.40 25.00 -11.50
N LEU A 25 -12.52 25.89 -11.93
CA LEU A 25 -12.65 27.34 -11.72
C LEU A 25 -12.62 28.13 -13.04
N ARG A 26 -13.66 28.01 -13.88
CA ARG A 26 -14.04 29.02 -14.86
C ARG A 26 -15.53 28.97 -15.15
N ARG A 27 -16.32 29.67 -14.34
CA ARG A 27 -17.60 30.27 -14.77
C ARG A 27 -17.79 31.56 -14.00
N THR A 28 -17.41 32.65 -14.61
CA THR A 28 -17.95 34.01 -14.31
C THR A 28 -18.75 34.50 -15.50
N GLY A 29 -19.86 35.03 -15.18
CA GLY A 29 -21.01 35.36 -15.92
C GLY A 29 -20.88 36.34 -17.08
N ASN A 30 -21.92 36.37 -17.86
CA ASN A 30 -22.44 37.60 -18.44
C ASN A 30 -23.95 37.51 -18.59
N VAL A 31 -24.61 38.49 -18.00
CA VAL A 31 -26.02 38.78 -18.11
C VAL A 31 -26.18 39.68 -19.32
N LEU A 32 -27.08 39.44 -20.25
CA LEU A 32 -27.98 40.45 -20.81
C LEU A 32 -29.06 39.86 -21.77
N ARG A 33 -30.32 40.08 -21.36
CA ARG A 33 -31.53 40.54 -22.07
C ARG A 33 -32.08 39.77 -23.29
N GLN A 34 -33.27 39.25 -23.00
CA GLN A 34 -34.58 39.37 -23.70
C GLN A 34 -34.66 39.05 -25.21
N SER A 35 -35.47 38.01 -25.53
CA SER A 35 -36.72 38.19 -26.30
C SER A 35 -37.52 36.88 -26.33
N VAL A 36 -38.81 37.04 -26.16
CA VAL A 36 -39.88 36.04 -26.16
C VAL A 36 -40.12 35.56 -27.59
N PHE A 37 -40.13 34.23 -27.82
CA PHE A 37 -41.00 33.59 -28.81
C PHE A 37 -41.36 32.17 -28.35
N ALA A 38 -42.64 31.95 -28.20
CA ALA A 38 -43.21 30.66 -27.88
C ALA A 38 -43.24 29.78 -29.15
N ALA A 39 -42.71 28.60 -29.05
CA ALA A 39 -43.07 27.49 -29.95
C ALA A 39 -43.03 26.17 -29.14
N LEU A 40 -44.19 25.61 -28.96
CA LEU A 40 -44.37 24.26 -28.46
C LEU A 40 -43.74 23.27 -29.45
N LEU A 41 -42.82 22.44 -28.97
CA LEU A 41 -42.53 21.11 -29.56
C LEU A 41 -41.70 20.25 -28.57
N GLY A 42 -42.28 19.12 -28.19
CA GLY A 42 -41.60 17.87 -27.82
C GLY A 42 -40.62 17.95 -26.65
N LEU A 43 -41.07 17.71 -25.40
CA LEU A 43 -40.21 17.29 -24.29
C LEU A 43 -39.62 15.89 -24.57
N ALA A 44 -38.50 15.85 -25.25
CA ALA A 44 -37.60 14.72 -25.08
C ALA A 44 -36.83 15.00 -23.77
N CYS A 45 -37.25 14.35 -22.67
CA CYS A 45 -36.44 14.30 -21.45
C CYS A 45 -35.14 13.56 -21.76
N THR A 46 -34.12 14.28 -22.23
CA THR A 46 -32.75 13.80 -22.12
C THR A 46 -32.36 13.93 -20.66
N ALA A 47 -32.54 12.85 -19.92
CA ALA A 47 -31.91 12.75 -18.60
C ALA A 47 -30.40 13.05 -18.81
N PRO A 48 -29.79 13.96 -18.02
CA PRO A 48 -28.36 14.11 -18.05
C PRO A 48 -27.76 12.75 -17.74
N ALA A 49 -26.99 12.20 -18.66
CA ALA A 49 -26.14 11.07 -18.33
C ALA A 49 -25.23 11.56 -17.22
N PHE A 50 -25.53 11.19 -15.98
CA PHE A 50 -24.55 11.28 -14.90
C PHE A 50 -23.39 10.42 -15.37
N SER A 51 -22.32 11.06 -15.80
CA SER A 51 -21.03 10.41 -15.96
C SER A 51 -20.73 9.82 -14.57
N ALA A 52 -20.83 8.51 -14.45
CA ALA A 52 -20.44 7.82 -13.23
C ALA A 52 -19.01 8.29 -12.94
N GLN A 53 -18.85 9.00 -11.84
CA GLN A 53 -17.52 9.41 -11.39
C GLN A 53 -16.79 8.14 -11.10
N ALA A 54 -15.69 7.87 -11.81
CA ALA A 54 -14.93 6.64 -11.60
C ALA A 54 -14.52 6.60 -10.13
N SER A 55 -15.01 5.60 -9.41
CA SER A 55 -14.76 5.38 -8.01
C SER A 55 -13.81 4.22 -7.84
N PHE A 56 -13.02 4.24 -6.77
CA PHE A 56 -12.21 3.08 -6.41
C PHE A 56 -13.12 1.99 -5.84
N PRO A 57 -12.81 0.71 -6.06
CA PRO A 57 -13.54 -0.36 -5.43
C PRO A 57 -13.36 -0.30 -3.91
N PRO A 58 -14.40 -0.67 -3.12
CA PRO A 58 -14.29 -0.76 -1.69
C PRO A 58 -13.27 -1.85 -1.31
N LEU A 59 -12.58 -1.70 -0.17
CA LEU A 59 -11.64 -2.74 0.30
C LEU A 59 -12.33 -4.02 0.72
N VAL A 60 -13.54 -3.89 1.23
CA VAL A 60 -14.35 -5.01 1.73
C VAL A 60 -15.73 -4.96 1.10
N ALA A 61 -16.16 -6.09 0.52
CA ALA A 61 -17.50 -6.23 -0.05
C ALA A 61 -18.12 -7.57 0.38
N PRO A 62 -19.29 -7.58 1.03
CA PRO A 62 -20.06 -6.41 1.48
C PRO A 62 -19.31 -5.60 2.56
N ALA A 63 -19.60 -4.30 2.65
CA ALA A 63 -18.99 -3.44 3.65
C ALA A 63 -19.20 -3.97 5.07
N SER A 64 -18.15 -3.91 5.90
CA SER A 64 -18.17 -4.29 7.30
C SER A 64 -18.12 -3.05 8.20
N GLN A 65 -18.19 -3.28 9.52
CA GLN A 65 -17.97 -2.24 10.54
C GLN A 65 -16.67 -2.52 11.31
N GLU A 66 -15.82 -3.41 10.79
CA GLU A 66 -14.55 -3.76 11.43
C GLU A 66 -13.53 -2.64 11.22
N HIS A 67 -12.77 -2.36 12.30
CA HIS A 67 -11.69 -1.38 12.28
C HIS A 67 -10.52 -1.90 13.11
N HIS A 68 -9.43 -2.19 12.42
CA HIS A 68 -8.22 -2.79 12.99
C HIS A 68 -7.05 -1.79 12.94
N VAL A 69 -7.04 -0.81 13.86
CA VAL A 69 -6.00 0.23 13.90
C VAL A 69 -4.60 -0.42 13.94
N GLY A 70 -3.71 0.06 13.07
CA GLY A 70 -2.35 -0.47 12.95
C GLY A 70 -2.22 -1.69 12.02
N LYS A 71 -3.31 -2.29 11.56
CA LYS A 71 -3.24 -3.35 10.54
C LYS A 71 -2.87 -2.76 9.18
N ILE A 72 -1.99 -3.41 8.43
CA ILE A 72 -1.80 -3.11 7.01
C ILE A 72 -2.98 -3.74 6.26
N ILE A 73 -3.89 -2.89 5.79
CA ILE A 73 -5.17 -3.29 5.20
C ILE A 73 -5.17 -3.28 3.68
N PHE A 74 -4.16 -2.67 3.08
CA PHE A 74 -4.01 -2.58 1.64
C PHE A 74 -2.57 -2.29 1.24
N VAL A 75 -2.20 -2.65 0.02
CA VAL A 75 -0.91 -2.31 -0.57
C VAL A 75 -1.08 -1.86 -2.02
N GLU A 76 -0.23 -0.92 -2.46
CA GLU A 76 -0.23 -0.43 -3.84
C GLU A 76 1.17 -0.50 -4.45
N LEU A 77 1.26 -1.06 -5.66
CA LEU A 77 2.47 -1.04 -6.46
C LEU A 77 2.56 0.25 -7.27
N LEU A 78 3.62 1.01 -7.06
CA LEU A 78 4.00 2.12 -7.90
C LEU A 78 4.99 1.61 -8.96
N THR A 79 4.56 1.48 -10.22
CA THR A 79 5.36 0.87 -11.29
C THR A 79 5.35 1.70 -12.57
N PRO A 80 6.47 1.74 -13.32
CA PRO A 80 6.50 2.40 -14.63
C PRO A 80 5.81 1.58 -15.74
N ASP A 81 5.53 0.29 -15.50
CA ASP A 81 4.98 -0.62 -16.52
C ASP A 81 3.90 -1.52 -15.89
N LEU A 82 2.64 -1.09 -16.00
CA LEU A 82 1.48 -1.86 -15.54
C LEU A 82 1.32 -3.18 -16.31
N ALA A 83 1.65 -3.21 -17.59
CA ALA A 83 1.48 -4.41 -18.39
C ALA A 83 2.47 -5.51 -17.95
N ALA A 84 3.75 -5.16 -17.75
CA ALA A 84 4.75 -6.08 -17.24
C ALA A 84 4.42 -6.55 -15.82
N ALA A 85 3.95 -5.65 -14.94
CA ALA A 85 3.55 -6.00 -13.59
C ALA A 85 2.36 -6.99 -13.59
N LYS A 86 1.32 -6.74 -14.39
CA LYS A 86 0.18 -7.66 -14.53
C LYS A 86 0.61 -9.05 -15.02
N GLN A 87 1.47 -9.11 -16.03
CA GLN A 87 1.99 -10.37 -16.54
C GLN A 87 2.79 -11.11 -15.46
N PHE A 88 3.65 -10.40 -14.73
CA PHE A 88 4.50 -10.98 -13.70
C PHE A 88 3.68 -11.53 -12.52
N TYR A 89 2.87 -10.70 -11.85
CA TYR A 89 2.10 -11.11 -10.68
C TYR A 89 0.97 -12.10 -11.02
N GLY A 90 0.33 -11.95 -12.18
CA GLY A 90 -0.64 -12.90 -12.69
C GLY A 90 -0.02 -14.28 -12.94
N SER A 91 1.17 -14.33 -13.56
CA SER A 91 1.89 -15.59 -13.75
C SER A 91 2.43 -16.14 -12.43
N LEU A 92 2.89 -15.30 -11.50
CA LEU A 92 3.52 -15.72 -10.26
C LEU A 92 2.50 -16.28 -9.27
N PHE A 93 1.42 -15.53 -8.99
CA PHE A 93 0.45 -15.82 -7.94
C PHE A 93 -0.95 -16.19 -8.44
N GLY A 94 -1.22 -16.06 -9.74
CA GLY A 94 -2.57 -16.26 -10.29
C GLY A 94 -3.51 -15.07 -10.09
N TRP A 95 -2.97 -13.89 -9.81
CA TRP A 95 -3.78 -12.68 -9.68
C TRP A 95 -4.48 -12.33 -10.99
N THR A 96 -5.71 -11.87 -10.87
CA THR A 96 -6.51 -11.29 -11.96
C THR A 96 -6.57 -9.79 -11.84
N PHE A 97 -6.80 -9.08 -12.95
CA PHE A 97 -6.65 -7.63 -12.98
C PHE A 97 -7.86 -6.97 -13.63
N ASN A 98 -8.28 -5.86 -13.04
CA ASN A 98 -9.33 -5.00 -13.55
C ASN A 98 -8.78 -3.58 -13.72
N ASP A 99 -8.67 -3.14 -14.98
CA ASP A 99 -8.15 -1.81 -15.30
C ASP A 99 -9.23 -0.76 -15.16
N MET A 100 -8.90 0.35 -14.52
CA MET A 100 -9.79 1.45 -14.24
C MET A 100 -9.13 2.78 -14.57
N HIS A 101 -9.94 3.76 -14.92
CA HIS A 101 -9.49 5.14 -15.07
C HIS A 101 -10.13 5.99 -14.00
N VAL A 102 -9.34 6.52 -13.09
CA VAL A 102 -9.79 7.44 -12.03
C VAL A 102 -9.27 8.84 -12.36
N GLY A 103 -10.09 9.59 -13.10
CA GLY A 103 -9.66 10.85 -13.69
C GLY A 103 -8.51 10.61 -14.71
N PRO A 104 -7.35 11.28 -14.57
CA PRO A 104 -6.19 11.05 -15.44
C PRO A 104 -5.31 9.87 -14.99
N MET A 105 -5.65 9.20 -13.91
CA MET A 105 -4.84 8.12 -13.33
C MET A 105 -5.21 6.78 -13.96
N GLU A 106 -4.20 6.06 -14.44
CA GLU A 106 -4.32 4.64 -14.79
C GLU A 106 -4.13 3.83 -13.52
N TYR A 107 -5.18 3.13 -13.12
CA TYR A 107 -5.21 2.28 -11.94
C TYR A 107 -5.64 0.88 -12.33
N THR A 108 -5.01 -0.11 -11.75
CA THR A 108 -5.38 -1.51 -11.93
C THR A 108 -5.62 -2.13 -10.56
N GLU A 109 -6.78 -2.73 -10.37
CA GLU A 109 -7.06 -3.55 -9.21
C GLU A 109 -6.59 -4.98 -9.46
N ALA A 110 -5.86 -5.55 -8.50
CA ALA A 110 -5.48 -6.95 -8.49
C ALA A 110 -6.34 -7.72 -7.51
N SER A 111 -6.83 -8.88 -7.93
CA SER A 111 -7.66 -9.76 -7.13
C SER A 111 -7.18 -11.21 -7.20
N LEU A 112 -7.36 -11.96 -6.11
CA LEU A 112 -7.15 -13.39 -6.04
C LEU A 112 -8.44 -14.05 -5.53
N ASN A 113 -8.96 -15.04 -6.26
CA ASN A 113 -10.23 -15.72 -5.93
C ASN A 113 -11.41 -14.75 -5.67
N GLY A 114 -11.43 -13.62 -6.38
CA GLY A 114 -12.46 -12.60 -6.26
C GLY A 114 -12.31 -11.66 -5.06
N GLN A 115 -11.24 -11.79 -4.28
CA GLN A 115 -10.90 -10.84 -3.21
C GLN A 115 -9.83 -9.88 -3.69
N VAL A 116 -9.97 -8.59 -3.39
CA VAL A 116 -8.98 -7.57 -3.71
C VAL A 116 -7.72 -7.81 -2.90
N VAL A 117 -6.58 -7.90 -3.57
CA VAL A 117 -5.27 -8.13 -2.92
C VAL A 117 -4.33 -6.93 -3.04
N ALA A 118 -4.45 -6.13 -4.08
CA ALA A 118 -3.57 -4.97 -4.28
C ALA A 118 -4.14 -3.95 -5.27
N GLY A 119 -3.57 -2.75 -5.25
CA GLY A 119 -3.66 -1.77 -6.32
C GLY A 119 -2.35 -1.65 -7.10
N LEU A 120 -2.41 -1.30 -8.36
CA LEU A 120 -1.25 -0.97 -9.18
C LEU A 120 -1.47 0.40 -9.82
N ILE A 121 -0.50 1.30 -9.67
CA ILE A 121 -0.55 2.66 -10.19
C ILE A 121 0.60 2.88 -11.16
N HIS A 122 0.28 3.38 -12.35
CA HIS A 122 1.30 3.83 -13.28
C HIS A 122 2.01 5.07 -12.72
N LYS A 123 3.30 4.94 -12.50
CA LYS A 123 4.18 6.04 -12.10
C LYS A 123 5.35 6.14 -13.07
N SER A 124 5.36 7.20 -13.87
CA SER A 124 6.49 7.50 -14.75
C SER A 124 7.75 7.76 -13.91
N VAL A 125 8.82 7.07 -14.23
CA VAL A 125 10.15 7.37 -13.70
C VAL A 125 10.75 8.45 -14.60
N ALA A 126 10.81 9.69 -14.12
CA ALA A 126 11.55 10.73 -14.83
C ALA A 126 13.03 10.32 -14.87
N SER A 127 13.66 10.47 -16.03
CA SER A 127 15.04 10.00 -16.33
C SER A 127 16.14 10.52 -15.38
N ASN A 128 15.82 11.51 -14.53
CA ASN A 128 16.77 12.18 -13.62
C ASN A 128 16.49 11.87 -12.15
N GLU A 129 15.51 11.05 -11.82
CA GLU A 129 15.15 10.74 -10.45
C GLU A 129 15.35 9.25 -10.20
N HIS A 130 16.14 8.92 -9.18
CA HIS A 130 16.32 7.55 -8.69
C HIS A 130 15.06 7.07 -7.94
N LYS A 131 13.88 7.16 -8.60
CA LYS A 131 12.62 6.68 -8.06
C LYS A 131 12.53 5.18 -8.35
N GLN A 132 12.74 4.39 -7.33
CA GLN A 132 12.61 2.94 -7.42
C GLN A 132 11.11 2.59 -7.40
N PRO A 133 10.65 1.63 -8.23
CA PRO A 133 9.35 1.00 -8.04
C PRO A 133 9.26 0.41 -6.64
N ALA A 134 8.09 0.53 -6.01
CA ALA A 134 7.92 0.11 -4.62
C ALA A 134 6.46 -0.26 -4.32
N TRP A 135 6.29 -1.12 -3.33
CA TRP A 135 5.02 -1.41 -2.69
C TRP A 135 4.79 -0.42 -1.54
N LEU A 136 3.70 0.34 -1.62
CA LEU A 136 3.25 1.26 -0.56
C LEU A 136 2.25 0.54 0.33
N SER A 137 2.53 0.50 1.64
CA SER A 137 1.66 -0.09 2.65
C SER A 137 0.67 0.94 3.18
N PHE A 138 -0.61 0.58 3.25
CA PHE A 138 -1.68 1.37 3.84
C PHE A 138 -2.06 0.80 5.21
N ILE A 139 -1.82 1.57 6.25
CA ILE A 139 -2.06 1.19 7.64
C ILE A 139 -3.39 1.78 8.09
N ALA A 140 -4.25 0.96 8.68
CA ALA A 140 -5.57 1.37 9.14
C ALA A 140 -5.50 2.39 10.29
N VAL A 141 -6.29 3.44 10.16
CA VAL A 141 -6.54 4.44 11.20
C VAL A 141 -8.03 4.78 11.26
N ARG A 142 -8.49 5.26 12.41
CA ARG A 142 -9.88 5.75 12.53
C ARG A 142 -10.06 7.17 11.98
N ASP A 143 -9.00 8.00 12.08
CA ASP A 143 -9.01 9.41 11.68
C ASP A 143 -7.66 9.79 11.08
N VAL A 144 -7.67 10.06 9.77
CA VAL A 144 -6.45 10.41 9.01
C VAL A 144 -5.91 11.79 9.38
N ASP A 145 -6.77 12.74 9.74
CA ASP A 145 -6.33 14.08 10.12
C ASP A 145 -5.68 14.06 11.51
N ALA A 146 -6.21 13.26 12.44
CA ALA A 146 -5.58 13.01 13.75
C ALA A 146 -4.25 12.27 13.58
N ALA A 147 -4.18 11.24 12.72
CA ALA A 147 -2.95 10.52 12.41
C ALA A 147 -1.89 11.45 11.78
N LYS A 148 -2.28 12.33 10.87
CA LYS A 148 -1.38 13.36 10.31
C LYS A 148 -0.81 14.24 11.40
N LYS A 149 -1.67 14.76 12.30
CA LYS A 149 -1.23 15.63 13.38
C LYS A 149 -0.19 14.92 14.24
N ALA A 150 -0.48 13.71 14.71
CA ALA A 150 0.44 12.91 15.52
C ALA A 150 1.75 12.61 14.76
N ALA A 151 1.68 12.21 13.50
CA ALA A 151 2.85 11.92 12.67
C ALA A 151 3.79 13.13 12.55
N VAL A 152 3.24 14.32 12.25
CA VAL A 152 4.03 15.56 12.13
C VAL A 152 4.62 16.00 13.46
N GLU A 153 3.87 15.91 14.56
CA GLU A 153 4.35 16.21 15.91
C GLU A 153 5.52 15.31 16.34
N HIS A 154 5.60 14.09 15.78
CA HIS A 154 6.67 13.11 16.06
C HIS A 154 7.70 13.00 14.92
N GLY A 155 7.78 14.01 14.06
CA GLY A 155 8.89 14.17 13.11
C GLY A 155 8.68 13.57 11.71
N ALA A 156 7.50 13.05 11.39
CA ALA A 156 7.21 12.58 10.04
C ALA A 156 7.07 13.74 9.05
N LYS A 157 7.40 13.47 7.80
CA LYS A 157 7.20 14.37 6.68
C LYS A 157 5.93 13.98 5.91
N VAL A 158 5.04 14.94 5.68
CA VAL A 158 3.86 14.74 4.82
C VAL A 158 4.29 14.69 3.36
N LEU A 159 4.00 13.60 2.68
CA LEU A 159 4.24 13.40 1.24
C LEU A 159 2.98 13.61 0.42
N LEU A 160 1.82 13.22 0.97
CA LEU A 160 0.51 13.45 0.40
C LEU A 160 -0.44 13.88 1.52
N GLU A 161 -1.05 15.06 1.35
CA GLU A 161 -2.00 15.60 2.33
C GLU A 161 -3.27 14.73 2.44
N PRO A 162 -3.90 14.69 3.62
CA PRO A 162 -5.16 14.01 3.80
C PRO A 162 -6.20 14.39 2.74
N HIS A 163 -6.72 13.42 2.02
CA HIS A 163 -7.74 13.62 0.99
C HIS A 163 -8.72 12.44 0.95
N ASN A 164 -9.90 12.71 0.42
CA ASN A 164 -10.91 11.69 0.24
C ASN A 164 -10.73 11.00 -1.10
N VAL A 165 -10.79 9.67 -1.07
CA VAL A 165 -10.80 8.80 -2.24
C VAL A 165 -12.20 8.19 -2.32
N PRO A 166 -13.01 8.51 -3.37
CA PRO A 166 -14.38 8.03 -3.49
C PRO A 166 -14.46 6.51 -3.33
N ASP A 167 -15.39 6.04 -2.51
CA ASP A 167 -15.69 4.65 -2.16
C ASP A 167 -14.54 3.88 -1.46
N ARG A 168 -13.32 4.42 -1.43
CA ARG A 168 -12.17 3.84 -0.70
C ARG A 168 -12.09 4.37 0.73
N GLY A 169 -12.26 5.66 0.93
CA GLY A 169 -12.17 6.31 2.23
C GLY A 169 -11.35 7.59 2.22
N ARG A 170 -10.66 7.87 3.32
CA ARG A 170 -9.77 9.02 3.47
C ARG A 170 -8.35 8.51 3.72
N GLU A 171 -7.35 9.08 3.04
CA GLU A 171 -5.97 8.64 3.11
C GLU A 171 -4.96 9.77 3.12
N ALA A 172 -3.74 9.47 3.56
CA ALA A 172 -2.56 10.34 3.49
C ALA A 172 -1.30 9.50 3.36
N VAL A 173 -0.20 10.10 2.89
CA VAL A 173 1.10 9.43 2.77
C VAL A 173 2.16 10.22 3.51
N PHE A 174 3.01 9.52 4.24
CA PHE A 174 4.08 10.07 5.06
C PHE A 174 5.42 9.39 4.78
N ALA A 175 6.51 10.08 5.12
CA ALA A 175 7.77 9.44 5.45
C ALA A 175 7.98 9.57 6.96
N ASP A 176 8.31 8.48 7.62
CA ASP A 176 8.65 8.48 9.05
C ASP A 176 9.97 9.26 9.32
N PRO A 177 10.37 9.45 10.58
CA PRO A 177 11.58 10.22 10.90
C PRO A 177 12.88 9.67 10.29
N GLN A 178 12.94 8.38 9.98
CA GLN A 178 14.09 7.73 9.34
C GLN A 178 13.96 7.63 7.82
N GLY A 179 12.79 7.98 7.25
CA GLY A 179 12.54 8.10 5.82
C GLY A 179 11.75 6.94 5.20
N ALA A 180 11.29 5.95 5.98
CA ALA A 180 10.41 4.91 5.45
C ALA A 180 9.04 5.48 5.09
N VAL A 181 8.58 5.17 3.87
CA VAL A 181 7.32 5.68 3.34
C VAL A 181 6.18 4.73 3.67
N PHE A 182 5.08 5.28 4.18
CA PHE A 182 3.86 4.56 4.47
C PHE A 182 2.63 5.43 4.21
N ALA A 183 1.50 4.80 3.96
CA ALA A 183 0.20 5.46 3.89
C ALA A 183 -0.65 5.11 5.10
N VAL A 184 -1.59 5.99 5.43
CA VAL A 184 -2.68 5.67 6.37
C VAL A 184 -4.00 5.75 5.63
N LEU A 185 -4.95 4.90 6.01
CA LEU A 185 -6.28 4.82 5.41
C LEU A 185 -7.34 4.61 6.48
N ALA A 186 -8.35 5.47 6.46
CA ALA A 186 -9.63 5.25 7.13
C ALA A 186 -10.62 4.74 6.06
N SER A 187 -10.79 3.42 5.99
CA SER A 187 -11.61 2.77 4.97
C SER A 187 -13.08 3.11 5.13
N SER A 188 -13.78 3.39 4.02
CA SER A 188 -15.22 3.63 4.01
C SER A 188 -16.05 2.34 4.02
N SER A 189 -15.43 1.20 3.72
CA SER A 189 -16.08 -0.12 3.69
C SER A 189 -15.74 -1.02 4.88
N GLY A 190 -14.99 -0.49 5.86
CA GLY A 190 -14.38 -1.27 6.93
C GLY A 190 -13.05 -1.88 6.53
N ASP A 191 -12.38 -2.48 7.49
CA ASP A 191 -11.08 -3.12 7.29
C ASP A 191 -11.26 -4.62 7.00
N PRO A 192 -10.37 -5.25 6.22
CA PRO A 192 -10.37 -6.69 6.04
C PRO A 192 -10.26 -7.43 7.39
N ALA A 193 -11.03 -8.51 7.55
CA ALA A 193 -11.06 -9.32 8.78
C ALA A 193 -9.68 -9.92 9.12
N ASP A 194 -9.45 -10.21 10.41
CA ASP A 194 -8.24 -10.90 10.89
C ASP A 194 -8.34 -12.42 10.63
N VAL A 195 -8.06 -12.82 9.40
CA VAL A 195 -8.01 -14.21 8.97
C VAL A 195 -6.61 -14.58 8.47
N LEU A 196 -6.29 -15.85 8.51
CA LEU A 196 -5.04 -16.33 7.95
C LEU A 196 -5.07 -16.19 6.42
N ALA A 197 -4.15 -15.42 5.87
CA ALA A 197 -4.04 -15.21 4.43
C ALA A 197 -3.79 -16.54 3.68
N ALA A 198 -4.42 -16.71 2.52
CA ALA A 198 -4.16 -17.86 1.65
C ALA A 198 -2.83 -17.72 0.89
N PRO A 199 -2.26 -18.82 0.34
CA PRO A 199 -1.13 -18.71 -0.58
C PRO A 199 -1.43 -17.77 -1.75
N GLY A 200 -0.53 -16.83 -2.01
CA GLY A 200 -0.70 -15.76 -2.99
C GLY A 200 -1.26 -14.46 -2.43
N GLU A 201 -1.62 -14.40 -1.16
CA GLU A 201 -2.07 -13.19 -0.46
C GLU A 201 -0.98 -12.63 0.47
N TRP A 202 -1.09 -11.34 0.80
CA TRP A 202 -0.22 -10.68 1.76
C TRP A 202 -0.50 -11.19 3.17
N ILE A 203 0.56 -11.56 3.90
CA ILE A 203 0.40 -12.12 5.24
C ILE A 203 1.19 -11.38 6.32
N TRP A 204 2.29 -10.72 5.95
CA TRP A 204 3.17 -10.05 6.90
C TRP A 204 3.79 -8.81 6.31
N SER A 205 4.21 -7.90 7.19
CA SER A 205 5.00 -6.74 6.81
C SER A 205 6.08 -6.47 7.84
N SER A 206 7.25 -6.07 7.36
CA SER A 206 8.39 -5.72 8.19
C SER A 206 8.90 -4.32 7.85
N LEU A 207 9.04 -3.47 8.83
CA LEU A 207 9.85 -2.28 8.71
C LEU A 207 11.33 -2.68 8.85
N ILE A 208 12.09 -2.40 7.82
CA ILE A 208 13.55 -2.61 7.81
C ILE A 208 14.20 -1.25 8.03
N THR A 209 14.88 -1.07 9.17
CA THR A 209 15.29 0.24 9.64
C THR A 209 16.66 0.24 10.31
N LEU A 210 17.24 1.43 10.47
CA LEU A 210 18.52 1.61 11.14
C LEU A 210 18.40 1.57 12.66
N ASP A 211 17.28 2.05 13.20
CA ASP A 211 17.00 2.13 14.63
C ASP A 211 15.55 1.66 14.91
N PRO A 212 15.36 0.35 15.14
CA PRO A 212 14.05 -0.22 15.42
C PRO A 212 13.32 0.35 16.63
N ASP A 213 14.05 0.75 17.70
CA ASP A 213 13.44 1.32 18.91
C ASP A 213 12.83 2.70 18.63
N THR A 214 13.57 3.56 17.93
CA THR A 214 13.09 4.89 17.55
C THR A 214 11.85 4.79 16.64
N ASP A 215 11.88 3.89 15.65
CA ASP A 215 10.74 3.72 14.77
C ASP A 215 9.56 3.05 15.47
N ALA A 216 9.79 2.02 16.29
CA ALA A 216 8.72 1.39 17.07
C ALA A 216 8.01 2.40 17.97
N ALA A 217 8.75 3.30 18.63
CA ALA A 217 8.17 4.38 19.44
C ALA A 217 7.34 5.36 18.60
N PHE A 218 7.81 5.71 17.39
CA PHE A 218 7.04 6.52 16.44
C PHE A 218 5.73 5.85 16.05
N TYR A 219 5.78 4.60 15.56
CA TYR A 219 4.59 3.87 15.13
C TYR A 219 3.65 3.53 16.30
N GLN A 220 4.17 3.30 17.50
CA GLN A 220 3.37 3.14 18.71
C GLN A 220 2.52 4.38 18.99
N THR A 221 3.07 5.57 18.80
CA THR A 221 2.32 6.83 18.98
C THR A 221 1.17 6.97 17.98
N LEU A 222 1.32 6.46 16.74
CA LEU A 222 0.31 6.60 15.68
C LEU A 222 -0.79 5.54 15.77
N PHE A 223 -0.43 4.32 16.19
CA PHE A 223 -1.29 3.15 16.05
C PHE A 223 -1.55 2.43 17.38
N ASP A 224 -1.06 2.97 18.49
CA ASP A 224 -1.23 2.37 19.83
C ASP A 224 -0.71 0.93 19.91
N TYR A 225 0.40 0.65 19.22
CA TYR A 225 0.99 -0.68 19.23
C TYR A 225 1.55 -1.06 20.58
N GLU A 226 1.31 -2.29 20.99
CA GLU A 226 2.14 -2.98 21.96
C GLU A 226 3.41 -3.48 21.28
N VAL A 227 4.57 -3.23 21.88
CA VAL A 227 5.87 -3.58 21.32
C VAL A 227 6.50 -4.69 22.14
N PHE A 228 6.86 -5.79 21.48
CA PHE A 228 7.51 -6.94 22.09
C PHE A 228 8.87 -7.18 21.44
N GLU A 229 9.92 -7.25 22.26
CA GLU A 229 11.23 -7.67 21.75
C GLU A 229 11.27 -9.18 21.55
N LEU A 230 11.67 -9.61 20.37
CA LEU A 230 11.82 -11.02 20.02
C LEU A 230 13.31 -11.40 19.93
N PRO A 231 13.66 -12.68 20.13
CA PRO A 231 15.02 -13.15 20.01
C PRO A 231 15.64 -12.76 18.68
N ALA A 232 16.78 -12.11 18.71
CA ALA A 232 17.52 -11.63 17.55
C ALA A 232 18.98 -12.12 17.62
N GLY A 233 19.68 -12.13 16.47
CA GLY A 233 21.12 -12.45 16.43
C GLY A 233 21.97 -11.34 17.04
N PRO A 234 23.28 -11.57 17.23
CA PRO A 234 24.19 -10.55 17.71
C PRO A 234 24.10 -9.27 16.88
N ASN A 235 24.05 -8.13 17.54
CA ASN A 235 23.96 -6.79 16.91
C ASN A 235 22.76 -6.61 15.98
N SER A 236 21.68 -7.31 16.22
CA SER A 236 20.42 -7.10 15.50
C SER A 236 19.27 -7.04 16.48
N GLN A 237 18.23 -6.29 16.15
CA GLN A 237 17.02 -6.15 16.93
C GLN A 237 15.82 -6.58 16.10
N HIS A 238 14.87 -7.21 16.76
CA HIS A 238 13.62 -7.65 16.16
C HIS A 238 12.48 -7.32 17.12
N LEU A 239 11.67 -6.34 16.76
CA LEU A 239 10.51 -5.92 17.52
C LEU A 239 9.24 -6.36 16.80
N MET A 240 8.31 -6.95 17.53
CA MET A 240 6.96 -7.21 17.07
C MET A 240 6.06 -6.04 17.47
N LEU A 241 5.27 -5.56 16.52
CA LEU A 241 4.26 -4.53 16.70
C LEU A 241 2.89 -5.21 16.69
N ALA A 242 2.12 -5.07 17.76
CA ALA A 242 0.82 -5.72 17.93
C ALA A 242 -0.27 -4.71 18.30
N SER A 243 -1.50 -4.95 17.87
CA SER A 243 -2.70 -4.24 18.29
C SER A 243 -3.90 -5.19 18.31
N ASP A 244 -4.89 -4.95 19.17
CA ASP A 244 -6.09 -5.79 19.32
C ASP A 244 -5.77 -7.28 19.55
N ASN A 245 -4.70 -7.59 20.27
CA ASN A 245 -4.16 -8.94 20.50
C ASN A 245 -3.67 -9.69 19.24
N TYR A 246 -3.45 -8.99 18.14
CA TYR A 246 -2.87 -9.54 16.91
C TYR A 246 -1.48 -8.95 16.65
N ALA A 247 -0.55 -9.79 16.22
CA ALA A 247 0.69 -9.32 15.62
C ALA A 247 0.37 -8.65 14.27
N ARG A 248 0.77 -7.39 14.11
CA ARG A 248 0.47 -6.59 12.92
C ARG A 248 1.66 -6.46 11.98
N ALA A 249 2.85 -6.31 12.54
CA ALA A 249 4.08 -6.11 11.78
C ALA A 249 5.30 -6.37 12.66
N SER A 250 6.48 -6.24 12.08
CA SER A 250 7.73 -6.20 12.84
C SER A 250 8.60 -5.02 12.42
N ALA A 251 9.46 -4.54 13.34
CA ALA A 251 10.56 -3.64 13.04
C ALA A 251 11.88 -4.38 13.24
N ASN A 252 12.72 -4.37 12.21
CA ASN A 252 13.94 -5.16 12.17
C ASN A 252 15.14 -4.29 11.83
N SER A 253 16.26 -4.52 12.52
CA SER A 253 17.52 -3.87 12.17
C SER A 253 17.93 -4.16 10.74
N LEU A 254 18.27 -3.14 10.00
CA LEU A 254 18.96 -3.26 8.72
C LEU A 254 20.36 -3.87 8.96
N PRO A 255 20.75 -4.92 8.24
CA PRO A 255 22.09 -5.47 8.36
C PRO A 255 23.16 -4.40 8.10
N ALA A 256 24.22 -4.38 8.94
CA ALA A 256 25.25 -3.33 8.89
C ALA A 256 25.98 -3.23 7.53
N ASP A 257 26.10 -4.35 6.81
CA ASP A 257 26.67 -4.41 5.46
C ASP A 257 25.72 -3.85 4.38
N LYS A 258 24.46 -3.59 4.73
CA LYS A 258 23.40 -3.07 3.87
C LYS A 258 22.87 -1.70 4.30
N ALA A 259 23.58 -1.02 5.20
CA ALA A 259 23.20 0.30 5.72
C ALA A 259 23.09 1.42 4.67
N ILE A 260 23.46 1.14 3.40
CA ILE A 260 23.23 2.03 2.26
C ILE A 260 21.79 1.99 1.75
N THR A 261 21.01 0.98 2.12
CA THR A 261 19.59 0.90 1.76
C THR A 261 18.80 1.76 2.74
N PRO A 262 17.96 2.70 2.27
CA PRO A 262 17.14 3.50 3.18
C PRO A 262 16.12 2.64 3.94
N PRO A 263 15.68 3.07 5.12
CA PRO A 263 14.58 2.43 5.81
C PRO A 263 13.34 2.30 4.92
N HIS A 264 12.66 1.15 5.00
CA HIS A 264 11.50 0.86 4.15
C HIS A 264 10.62 -0.24 4.73
N TRP A 265 9.35 -0.21 4.34
CA TRP A 265 8.43 -1.30 4.56
C TRP A 265 8.59 -2.39 3.50
N LEU A 266 8.65 -3.64 3.93
CA LEU A 266 8.72 -4.83 3.08
C LEU A 266 7.52 -5.72 3.38
N ASN A 267 6.67 -5.93 2.37
CA ASN A 267 5.48 -6.76 2.48
C ASN A 267 5.78 -8.18 1.98
N TYR A 268 5.22 -9.19 2.65
CA TYR A 268 5.45 -10.60 2.36
C TYR A 268 4.17 -11.28 1.89
N VAL A 269 4.27 -12.00 0.78
CA VAL A 269 3.20 -12.88 0.27
C VAL A 269 3.41 -14.28 0.83
N ARG A 270 2.33 -14.88 1.33
CA ARG A 270 2.32 -16.29 1.73
C ARG A 270 2.49 -17.18 0.52
N VAL A 271 3.35 -18.19 0.63
CA VAL A 271 3.61 -19.18 -0.40
C VAL A 271 3.77 -20.57 0.22
N ASP A 272 3.52 -21.62 -0.55
CA ASP A 272 3.68 -23.01 -0.10
C ASP A 272 5.14 -23.48 -0.17
N ASP A 273 5.94 -22.91 -1.09
CA ASP A 273 7.35 -23.28 -1.29
C ASP A 273 8.13 -22.04 -1.76
N THR A 274 8.88 -21.47 -0.82
CA THR A 274 9.66 -20.25 -1.04
C THR A 274 10.75 -20.45 -2.12
N ALA A 275 11.40 -21.62 -2.13
CA ALA A 275 12.47 -21.87 -3.10
C ALA A 275 11.92 -22.02 -4.53
N LYS A 276 10.81 -22.75 -4.69
CA LYS A 276 10.13 -22.90 -5.96
C LYS A 276 9.62 -21.54 -6.49
N MET A 277 9.06 -20.71 -5.60
CA MET A 277 8.55 -19.40 -5.98
C MET A 277 9.69 -18.42 -6.31
N ALA A 278 10.81 -18.44 -5.59
CA ALA A 278 11.99 -17.66 -5.92
C ALA A 278 12.56 -18.04 -7.32
N ALA A 279 12.63 -19.33 -7.63
CA ALA A 279 13.02 -19.80 -8.97
C ALA A 279 12.03 -19.33 -10.07
N LYS A 280 10.72 -19.33 -9.75
CA LYS A 280 9.68 -18.84 -10.67
C LYS A 280 9.79 -17.31 -10.90
N VAL A 281 10.12 -16.53 -9.87
CA VAL A 281 10.42 -15.10 -10.00
C VAL A 281 11.52 -14.86 -11.02
N VAL A 282 12.63 -15.59 -10.92
CA VAL A 282 13.75 -15.46 -11.88
C VAL A 282 13.31 -15.86 -13.31
N ALA A 283 12.56 -16.95 -13.45
CA ALA A 283 12.03 -17.39 -14.75
C ALA A 283 11.10 -16.36 -15.39
N LEU A 284 10.43 -15.53 -14.60
CA LEU A 284 9.55 -14.44 -15.05
C LEU A 284 10.27 -13.11 -15.24
N GLY A 285 11.61 -13.07 -15.12
CA GLY A 285 12.43 -11.88 -15.33
C GLY A 285 12.63 -11.00 -14.09
N GLY A 286 12.17 -11.43 -12.94
CA GLY A 286 12.46 -10.80 -11.64
C GLY A 286 13.84 -11.19 -11.09
N LYS A 287 14.13 -10.82 -9.86
CA LYS A 287 15.43 -11.07 -9.21
C LYS A 287 15.24 -11.63 -7.79
N VAL A 288 16.17 -12.47 -7.34
CA VAL A 288 16.31 -12.83 -5.93
C VAL A 288 17.28 -11.85 -5.28
N LEU A 289 16.81 -11.15 -4.25
CA LEU A 289 17.60 -10.19 -3.45
C LEU A 289 18.17 -10.83 -2.19
N VAL A 290 17.39 -11.74 -1.57
CA VAL A 290 17.80 -12.57 -0.45
C VAL A 290 17.34 -13.99 -0.75
N GLU A 291 18.31 -14.91 -0.84
CA GLU A 291 18.05 -16.31 -1.11
C GLU A 291 17.12 -16.96 -0.06
N PRO A 292 16.34 -17.99 -0.46
CA PRO A 292 15.50 -18.73 0.47
C PRO A 292 16.30 -19.23 1.67
N ARG A 293 15.84 -18.90 2.88
CA ARG A 293 16.47 -19.28 4.13
C ARG A 293 15.42 -19.52 5.22
N ILE A 294 15.77 -20.29 6.21
CA ILE A 294 14.94 -20.45 7.41
C ILE A 294 14.97 -19.13 8.18
N ASP A 295 13.81 -18.60 8.51
CA ASP A 295 13.66 -17.46 9.39
C ASP A 295 13.80 -17.87 10.87
N ARG A 296 13.66 -16.90 11.77
CA ARG A 296 13.80 -17.13 13.22
C ARG A 296 12.63 -17.89 13.85
N HIS A 297 11.51 -17.97 13.13
CA HIS A 297 10.28 -18.66 13.57
C HIS A 297 10.13 -20.06 12.95
N GLY A 298 11.16 -20.51 12.23
CA GLY A 298 11.18 -21.83 11.59
C GLY A 298 10.48 -21.90 10.24
N GLY A 299 9.88 -20.80 9.77
CA GLY A 299 9.39 -20.63 8.40
C GLY A 299 10.53 -20.39 7.41
N LYS A 300 10.28 -20.54 6.13
CA LYS A 300 11.25 -20.12 5.10
C LYS A 300 10.84 -18.79 4.53
N VAL A 301 11.82 -17.92 4.33
CA VAL A 301 11.64 -16.60 3.74
C VAL A 301 12.64 -16.36 2.62
N ALA A 302 12.23 -15.56 1.62
CA ALA A 302 13.11 -14.98 0.62
C ALA A 302 12.68 -13.52 0.37
N VAL A 303 13.60 -12.71 -0.15
CA VAL A 303 13.24 -11.39 -0.67
C VAL A 303 13.57 -11.36 -2.15
N VAL A 304 12.61 -10.93 -2.92
CA VAL A 304 12.68 -10.91 -4.38
C VAL A 304 12.26 -9.53 -4.91
N ALA A 305 12.51 -9.28 -6.17
CA ALA A 305 12.00 -8.09 -6.85
C ALA A 305 11.32 -8.50 -8.16
N ASP A 306 10.29 -7.76 -8.54
CA ASP A 306 9.63 -7.91 -9.82
C ASP A 306 10.50 -7.42 -10.99
N THR A 307 9.95 -7.44 -12.20
CA THR A 307 10.65 -7.00 -13.42
C THR A 307 11.00 -5.52 -13.44
N SER A 308 10.31 -4.69 -12.65
CA SER A 308 10.59 -3.27 -12.49
C SER A 308 11.61 -2.98 -11.38
N GLY A 309 11.86 -3.95 -10.51
CA GLY A 309 12.75 -3.85 -9.36
C GLY A 309 12.04 -3.59 -8.04
N ALA A 310 10.69 -3.63 -7.99
CA ALA A 310 9.94 -3.49 -6.74
C ALA A 310 10.17 -4.69 -5.82
N PRO A 311 10.71 -4.49 -4.59
CA PRO A 311 11.01 -5.58 -3.68
C PRO A 311 9.76 -6.06 -2.95
N PHE A 312 9.67 -7.38 -2.70
CA PHE A 312 8.68 -8.00 -1.83
C PHE A 312 9.23 -9.29 -1.24
N GLY A 313 8.65 -9.72 -0.12
CA GLY A 313 9.00 -10.97 0.53
C GLY A 313 8.14 -12.13 0.08
N LEU A 314 8.71 -13.33 0.12
CA LEU A 314 8.02 -14.61 0.05
C LEU A 314 8.19 -15.31 1.39
N ILE A 315 7.12 -15.90 1.94
CA ILE A 315 7.18 -16.56 3.23
C ILE A 315 6.32 -17.83 3.26
N GLU A 316 6.93 -18.94 3.72
CA GLU A 316 6.19 -20.12 4.15
C GLU A 316 5.71 -19.87 5.57
N TRP A 317 4.38 -19.73 5.74
CA TRP A 317 3.80 -19.49 7.05
C TRP A 317 3.36 -20.82 7.64
N PRO A 318 3.88 -21.24 8.81
CA PRO A 318 3.50 -22.51 9.41
C PRO A 318 2.01 -22.49 9.73
N GLU A 319 1.30 -23.53 9.31
CA GLU A 319 -0.05 -23.77 9.81
C GLU A 319 0.10 -24.13 11.29
N THR A 320 -0.46 -23.31 12.17
CA THR A 320 -0.60 -23.71 13.56
C THR A 320 -1.55 -24.90 13.59
N GLU A 321 -0.98 -26.11 13.79
CA GLU A 321 -1.80 -27.26 14.20
C GLU A 321 -2.60 -26.80 15.42
N SER A 322 -3.92 -26.67 15.24
CA SER A 322 -4.83 -26.58 16.36
C SER A 322 -4.69 -27.88 17.13
N LYS A 323 -3.81 -27.90 18.14
CA LYS A 323 -3.85 -28.97 19.14
C LYS A 323 -5.19 -28.85 19.83
N GLU A 324 -6.16 -29.63 19.35
CA GLU A 324 -7.32 -29.97 20.16
C GLU A 324 -6.77 -30.51 21.48
N VAL A 325 -6.89 -29.71 22.52
CA VAL A 325 -6.73 -30.16 23.88
C VAL A 325 -7.92 -31.07 24.13
N SER A 326 -7.78 -32.34 23.81
CA SER A 326 -8.71 -33.38 24.28
C SER A 326 -8.68 -33.35 25.80
N LYS A 327 -9.79 -32.89 26.39
CA LYS A 327 -10.09 -33.02 27.83
C LYS A 327 -10.35 -34.47 28.20
#